data_e80369aeb1b814f797596ff77e757bc2
#
_entry.id   e80369aeb1b814f797596ff77e757bc2
#
_cell.length_a   1.000
_cell.length_b   1.000
_cell.length_c   1.000
_cell.angle_alpha   90.00
_cell.angle_beta   90.00
_cell.angle_gamma   90.00
#
_symmetry.space_group_name_H-M   'P 1'
#
loop_
_entity.id
_entity.type
_entity.pdbx_description
1 polymer ?
#
loop_
_entity_poly.entity_id
_entity_poly.type
_entity_poly.pdbx_seq_one_letter_code
_entity_poly.pdbx_strand_id
1 'polypeptide(L)'
;METKSFNKLDELIANWRLSKVKKYITKGDAVLDFGCGYQAYFLNNIKNEISKGVGIDSDIEAHSINGNIELVKFNYEARLPFEDNSFNKIFLLAVYEHIPLDKTIPLLLELKRILKPNGKIILTIPTPNGKPVLEFMAYKLRVISIVQIADHVKYYAKEDMVEDAQKAGLKLTYHEYFQLGWNSMQVLEK
;
A
#
# COMPACT_ATOMS: atom_id res chain seq x y z
N MET A 1 -21.21 12.15 8.96
CA MET A 1 -19.81 11.67 9.00
C MET A 1 -19.83 10.37 9.79
N GLU A 2 -19.78 9.23 9.10
CA GLU A 2 -19.53 7.97 9.83
C GLU A 2 -18.11 8.01 10.36
N THR A 3 -17.97 7.93 11.68
CA THR A 3 -16.66 7.78 12.31
C THR A 3 -16.03 6.50 11.80
N LYS A 4 -14.93 6.62 11.03
CA LYS A 4 -14.09 5.50 10.61
C LYS A 4 -13.55 4.82 11.88
N SER A 5 -14.30 3.89 12.46
CA SER A 5 -13.81 3.09 13.58
C SER A 5 -13.04 1.90 13.02
N PHE A 6 -11.75 1.87 13.28
CA PHE A 6 -10.89 0.71 13.00
C PHE A 6 -11.33 -0.42 13.94
N ASN A 7 -12.04 -1.39 13.42
CA ASN A 7 -12.62 -2.47 14.24
C ASN A 7 -11.62 -3.64 14.38
N LYS A 8 -11.96 -4.62 15.25
CA LYS A 8 -11.08 -5.78 15.50
C LYS A 8 -10.81 -6.63 14.25
N LEU A 9 -11.74 -6.67 13.30
CA LEU A 9 -11.55 -7.39 12.03
C LEU A 9 -10.57 -6.62 11.14
N ASP A 10 -10.67 -5.29 11.07
CA ASP A 10 -9.72 -4.46 10.33
C ASP A 10 -8.30 -4.63 10.90
N GLU A 11 -8.18 -4.67 12.22
CA GLU A 11 -6.91 -4.94 12.89
C GLU A 11 -6.35 -6.34 12.58
N LEU A 12 -7.19 -7.37 12.58
CA LEU A 12 -6.78 -8.72 12.20
C LEU A 12 -6.28 -8.79 10.76
N ILE A 13 -6.99 -8.16 9.84
CA ILE A 13 -6.61 -8.10 8.42
C ILE A 13 -5.31 -7.31 8.24
N ALA A 14 -5.17 -6.17 8.93
CA ALA A 14 -3.96 -5.35 8.90
C ALA A 14 -2.75 -6.11 9.48
N ASN A 15 -2.93 -6.82 10.61
CA ASN A 15 -1.89 -7.67 11.20
C ASN A 15 -1.45 -8.79 10.26
N TRP A 16 -2.40 -9.41 9.55
CA TRP A 16 -2.06 -10.45 8.59
C TRP A 16 -1.24 -9.90 7.41
N ARG A 17 -1.62 -8.73 6.87
CA ARG A 17 -0.80 -8.03 5.86
C ARG A 17 0.58 -7.67 6.40
N LEU A 18 0.64 -7.08 7.61
CA LEU A 18 1.89 -6.72 8.28
C LEU A 18 2.83 -7.93 8.39
N SER A 19 2.32 -9.09 8.83
CA SER A 19 3.13 -10.32 8.97
C SER A 19 3.77 -10.76 7.64
N LYS A 20 3.11 -10.50 6.50
CA LYS A 20 3.63 -10.83 5.17
C LYS A 20 4.71 -9.87 4.70
N VAL A 21 4.56 -8.58 5.00
CA VAL A 21 5.47 -7.54 4.47
C VAL A 21 6.63 -7.23 5.41
N LYS A 22 6.52 -7.55 6.69
CA LYS A 22 7.53 -7.23 7.71
C LYS A 22 8.91 -7.82 7.40
N LYS A 23 8.99 -8.97 6.76
CA LYS A 23 10.25 -9.62 6.32
C LYS A 23 11.09 -8.76 5.35
N TYR A 24 10.49 -7.73 4.74
CA TYR A 24 11.20 -6.81 3.84
C TYR A 24 11.77 -5.58 4.56
N ILE A 25 11.44 -5.38 5.83
CA ILE A 25 11.99 -4.29 6.65
C ILE A 25 13.40 -4.66 7.08
N THR A 26 14.32 -3.75 6.84
CA THR A 26 15.71 -3.86 7.32
C THR A 26 15.97 -2.72 8.30
N LYS A 27 16.66 -3.00 9.38
CA LYS A 27 17.02 -1.97 10.37
C LYS A 27 17.75 -0.80 9.70
N GLY A 28 17.23 0.39 9.92
CA GLY A 28 17.79 1.62 9.36
C GLY A 28 17.23 2.02 8.00
N ASP A 29 16.25 1.29 7.44
CA ASP A 29 15.58 1.68 6.20
C ASP A 29 14.88 3.06 6.34
N ALA A 30 14.91 3.85 5.26
CA ALA A 30 13.97 4.94 5.02
C ALA A 30 12.77 4.36 4.27
N VAL A 31 11.58 4.47 4.84
CA VAL A 31 10.35 3.81 4.38
C VAL A 31 9.29 4.83 3.98
N LEU A 32 8.64 4.65 2.84
CA LEU A 32 7.41 5.31 2.46
C LEU A 32 6.24 4.33 2.58
N ASP A 33 5.17 4.75 3.24
CA ASP A 33 3.86 4.10 3.25
C ASP A 33 2.88 4.97 2.46
N PHE A 34 2.61 4.57 1.23
CA PHE A 34 1.70 5.27 0.33
C PHE A 34 0.27 4.76 0.58
N GLY A 35 -0.61 5.66 1.01
CA GLY A 35 -1.94 5.30 1.48
C GLY A 35 -1.92 4.73 2.91
N CYS A 36 -1.19 5.40 3.81
CA CYS A 36 -0.95 4.89 5.18
C CYS A 36 -2.19 4.90 6.08
N GLY A 37 -3.29 5.50 5.63
CA GLY A 37 -4.50 5.70 6.41
C GLY A 37 -4.32 6.67 7.59
N TYR A 38 -5.41 7.10 8.18
CA TYR A 38 -5.41 8.10 9.26
C TYR A 38 -4.66 7.66 10.54
N GLN A 39 -4.52 6.37 10.79
CA GLN A 39 -3.81 5.83 11.96
C GLN A 39 -2.34 5.51 11.70
N ALA A 40 -1.89 5.50 10.44
CA ALA A 40 -0.57 5.05 10.03
C ALA A 40 -0.16 3.72 10.72
N TYR A 41 -1.09 2.75 10.73
CA TYR A 41 -0.98 1.52 11.50
C TYR A 41 0.32 0.76 11.17
N PHE A 42 0.64 0.64 9.90
CA PHE A 42 1.86 -0.04 9.45
C PHE A 42 3.11 0.63 10.01
N LEU A 43 3.28 1.94 9.79
CA LEU A 43 4.46 2.69 10.25
C LEU A 43 4.62 2.64 11.77
N ASN A 44 3.52 2.77 12.52
CA ASN A 44 3.55 2.69 13.97
C ASN A 44 4.05 1.34 14.50
N ASN A 45 3.78 0.25 13.76
CA ASN A 45 4.22 -1.11 14.12
C ASN A 45 5.69 -1.38 13.78
N ILE A 46 6.30 -0.61 12.87
CA ILE A 46 7.70 -0.81 12.43
C ILE A 46 8.65 0.30 12.86
N LYS A 47 8.16 1.36 13.53
CA LYS A 47 8.94 2.57 13.85
C LYS A 47 10.28 2.32 14.54
N ASN A 48 10.38 1.29 15.35
CA ASN A 48 11.62 0.94 16.06
C ASN A 48 12.64 0.18 15.19
N GLU A 49 12.24 -0.23 14.00
CA GLU A 49 13.07 -1.02 13.07
C GLU A 49 13.62 -0.17 11.92
N ILE A 50 13.08 1.04 11.71
CA ILE A 50 13.43 1.93 10.60
C ILE A 50 14.11 3.21 11.08
N SER A 51 14.90 3.84 10.21
CA SER A 51 15.53 5.14 10.52
C SER A 51 14.56 6.30 10.34
N LYS A 52 13.72 6.24 9.29
CA LYS A 52 12.69 7.23 8.97
C LYS A 52 11.50 6.52 8.32
N GLY A 53 10.29 6.86 8.75
CA GLY A 53 9.04 6.51 8.09
C GLY A 53 8.29 7.75 7.62
N VAL A 54 7.81 7.72 6.39
CA VAL A 54 6.91 8.75 5.86
C VAL A 54 5.62 8.08 5.44
N GLY A 55 4.50 8.56 5.98
CA GLY A 55 3.17 8.15 5.56
C GLY A 55 2.50 9.25 4.77
N ILE A 56 1.94 8.94 3.62
CA ILE A 56 1.12 9.88 2.84
C ILE A 56 -0.28 9.31 2.61
N ASP A 57 -1.29 10.15 2.81
CA ASP A 57 -2.69 9.78 2.60
C ASP A 57 -3.56 11.03 2.44
N SER A 58 -4.66 10.94 1.70
CA SER A 58 -5.65 12.01 1.58
C SER A 58 -6.48 12.22 2.85
N ASP A 59 -6.63 11.16 3.64
CA ASP A 59 -7.48 11.13 4.84
C ASP A 59 -6.77 11.58 6.12
N ILE A 60 -5.49 11.93 6.03
CA ILE A 60 -4.75 12.56 7.14
C ILE A 60 -5.25 13.99 7.30
N GLU A 61 -5.59 14.40 8.51
CA GLU A 61 -6.13 15.73 8.76
C GLU A 61 -5.07 16.83 8.60
N ALA A 62 -3.86 16.60 9.10
CA ALA A 62 -2.77 17.57 9.02
C ALA A 62 -1.41 16.87 9.02
N HIS A 63 -0.42 17.61 8.55
CA HIS A 63 0.99 17.20 8.67
C HIS A 63 1.38 17.03 10.14
N SER A 64 2.03 15.93 10.46
CA SER A 64 2.48 15.65 11.83
C SER A 64 3.80 14.88 11.81
N ILE A 65 4.60 15.10 12.86
CA ILE A 65 5.85 14.37 13.09
C ILE A 65 5.79 13.77 14.49
N ASN A 66 6.05 12.46 14.57
CA ASN A 66 6.13 11.74 15.84
C ASN A 66 7.38 10.85 15.85
N GLY A 67 8.44 11.33 16.52
CA GLY A 67 9.73 10.67 16.50
C GLY A 67 10.33 10.63 15.11
N ASN A 68 10.53 9.41 14.59
CA ASN A 68 11.05 9.16 13.24
C ASN A 68 9.95 8.94 12.18
N ILE A 69 8.67 9.13 12.55
CA ILE A 69 7.53 9.01 11.62
C ILE A 69 7.01 10.40 11.27
N GLU A 70 6.88 10.66 9.99
CA GLU A 70 6.31 11.86 9.41
C GLU A 70 5.03 11.50 8.65
N LEU A 71 3.89 12.15 8.94
CA LEU A 71 2.63 11.96 8.24
C LEU A 71 2.30 13.21 7.44
N VAL A 72 2.00 13.04 6.17
CA VAL A 72 1.76 14.14 5.23
C VAL A 72 0.43 13.92 4.52
N LYS A 73 -0.49 14.91 4.67
CA LYS A 73 -1.71 14.92 3.87
C LYS A 73 -1.35 15.14 2.41
N PHE A 74 -1.70 14.20 1.56
CA PHE A 74 -1.35 14.26 0.16
C PHE A 74 -2.40 13.59 -0.74
N ASN A 75 -2.86 14.34 -1.73
CA ASN A 75 -3.67 13.80 -2.82
C ASN A 75 -2.76 13.54 -4.02
N TYR A 76 -2.68 12.28 -4.45
CA TYR A 76 -1.87 11.94 -5.60
C TYR A 76 -2.53 12.44 -6.89
N GLU A 77 -1.87 13.36 -7.58
CA GLU A 77 -2.30 13.84 -8.89
C GLU A 77 -1.32 13.44 -10.00
N ALA A 78 -0.03 13.76 -9.86
CA ALA A 78 0.97 13.48 -10.89
C ALA A 78 2.38 13.22 -10.34
N ARG A 79 2.84 14.00 -9.36
CA ARG A 79 4.21 13.91 -8.84
C ARG A 79 4.23 13.84 -7.32
N LEU A 80 5.08 12.97 -6.79
CA LEU A 80 5.30 12.85 -5.35
C LEU A 80 6.28 13.93 -4.85
N PRO A 81 6.04 14.53 -3.66
CA PRO A 81 6.83 15.64 -3.12
C PRO A 81 8.15 15.17 -2.49
N PHE A 82 8.82 14.22 -3.13
CA PHE A 82 10.07 13.63 -2.64
C PHE A 82 11.16 13.71 -3.73
N GLU A 83 12.40 13.79 -3.28
CA GLU A 83 13.55 13.75 -4.17
C GLU A 83 13.79 12.34 -4.72
N ASP A 84 14.58 12.26 -5.79
CA ASP A 84 15.02 10.99 -6.36
C ASP A 84 15.79 10.17 -5.32
N ASN A 85 15.60 8.86 -5.34
CA ASN A 85 16.34 7.93 -4.48
C ASN A 85 16.24 8.25 -2.97
N SER A 86 15.05 8.63 -2.49
CA SER A 86 14.79 8.99 -1.09
C SER A 86 14.57 7.76 -0.20
N PHE A 87 13.92 6.70 -0.71
CA PHE A 87 13.44 5.59 0.10
C PHE A 87 14.10 4.25 -0.23
N ASN A 88 14.39 3.45 0.81
CA ASN A 88 14.86 2.08 0.66
C ASN A 88 13.71 1.12 0.34
N LYS A 89 12.55 1.36 0.96
CA LYS A 89 11.34 0.56 0.79
C LYS A 89 10.13 1.47 0.62
N ILE A 90 9.23 1.08 -0.27
CA ILE A 90 7.95 1.75 -0.49
C ILE A 90 6.86 0.69 -0.36
N PHE A 91 5.85 0.98 0.44
CA PHE A 91 4.71 0.09 0.67
C PHE A 91 3.42 0.72 0.15
N LEU A 92 2.60 -0.11 -0.51
CA LEU A 92 1.22 0.18 -0.89
C LEU A 92 0.36 -0.98 -0.39
N LEU A 93 -0.24 -0.84 0.78
CA LEU A 93 -0.94 -1.93 1.45
C LEU A 93 -2.47 -1.80 1.26
N ALA A 94 -3.01 -2.47 0.25
CA ALA A 94 -4.40 -2.34 -0.21
C ALA A 94 -4.73 -0.90 -0.65
N VAL A 95 -3.98 -0.40 -1.59
CA VAL A 95 -4.08 0.97 -2.12
C VAL A 95 -4.09 0.98 -3.64
N TYR A 96 -3.31 0.13 -4.30
CA TYR A 96 -3.13 0.17 -5.75
C TYR A 96 -4.43 -0.10 -6.52
N GLU A 97 -5.34 -0.88 -5.95
CA GLU A 97 -6.68 -1.16 -6.47
C GLU A 97 -7.60 0.06 -6.54
N HIS A 98 -7.30 1.12 -5.80
CA HIS A 98 -8.06 2.38 -5.80
C HIS A 98 -7.52 3.41 -6.78
N ILE A 99 -6.33 3.18 -7.34
CA ILE A 99 -5.70 4.13 -8.27
C ILE A 99 -6.42 4.07 -9.62
N PRO A 100 -6.85 5.22 -10.18
CA PRO A 100 -7.40 5.29 -11.52
C PRO A 100 -6.45 4.67 -12.56
N LEU A 101 -6.99 3.92 -13.53
CA LEU A 101 -6.18 3.12 -14.47
C LEU A 101 -5.20 3.97 -15.29
N ASP A 102 -5.57 5.19 -15.61
CA ASP A 102 -4.71 6.16 -16.32
C ASP A 102 -3.56 6.70 -15.46
N LYS A 103 -3.66 6.56 -14.12
CA LYS A 103 -2.65 7.01 -13.14
C LYS A 103 -1.76 5.88 -12.60
N THR A 104 -2.05 4.61 -12.89
CA THR A 104 -1.27 3.48 -12.35
C THR A 104 0.18 3.49 -12.83
N ILE A 105 0.41 3.61 -14.14
CA ILE A 105 1.76 3.64 -14.70
C ILE A 105 2.51 4.93 -14.29
N PRO A 106 1.92 6.15 -14.38
CA PRO A 106 2.53 7.35 -13.82
C PRO A 106 2.94 7.20 -12.35
N LEU A 107 2.10 6.58 -11.51
CA LEU A 107 2.45 6.31 -10.11
C LEU A 107 3.67 5.40 -10.00
N LEU A 108 3.69 4.27 -10.71
CA LEU A 108 4.84 3.35 -10.67
C LEU A 108 6.14 4.01 -11.14
N LEU A 109 6.08 4.91 -12.13
CA LEU A 109 7.24 5.70 -12.57
C LEU A 109 7.73 6.65 -11.47
N GLU A 110 6.83 7.32 -10.76
CA GLU A 110 7.17 8.17 -9.62
C GLU A 110 7.73 7.36 -8.44
N LEU A 111 7.13 6.23 -8.11
CA LEU A 111 7.65 5.32 -7.07
C LEU A 111 9.06 4.83 -7.45
N LYS A 112 9.27 4.48 -8.73
CA LYS A 112 10.60 4.13 -9.22
C LYS A 112 11.59 5.28 -9.07
N ARG A 113 11.20 6.53 -9.39
CA ARG A 113 12.06 7.71 -9.26
C ARG A 113 12.56 7.90 -7.83
N ILE A 114 11.65 7.85 -6.85
CA ILE A 114 11.97 8.08 -5.44
C ILE A 114 12.58 6.86 -4.74
N LEU A 115 12.52 5.68 -5.33
CA LEU A 115 13.13 4.45 -4.82
C LEU A 115 14.65 4.52 -5.02
N LYS A 116 15.43 4.18 -3.99
CA LYS A 116 16.88 4.04 -4.07
C LYS A 116 17.29 2.88 -5.00
N PRO A 117 18.53 2.89 -5.53
CA PRO A 117 19.10 1.67 -6.11
C PRO A 117 19.02 0.50 -5.12
N ASN A 118 18.67 -0.69 -5.62
CA ASN A 118 18.42 -1.91 -4.81
C ASN A 118 17.25 -1.80 -3.80
N GLY A 119 16.46 -0.71 -3.87
CA GLY A 119 15.23 -0.58 -3.09
C GLY A 119 14.11 -1.48 -3.63
N LYS A 120 13.04 -1.63 -2.84
CA LYS A 120 11.89 -2.46 -3.19
C LYS A 120 10.59 -1.70 -3.02
N ILE A 121 9.65 -1.94 -3.94
CA ILE A 121 8.25 -1.55 -3.80
C ILE A 121 7.48 -2.81 -3.43
N ILE A 122 6.77 -2.79 -2.32
CA ILE A 122 6.01 -3.91 -1.80
C ILE A 122 4.51 -3.54 -1.83
N LEU A 123 3.73 -4.34 -2.54
CA LEU A 123 2.29 -4.13 -2.65
C LEU A 123 1.53 -5.30 -2.07
N THR A 124 0.37 -5.02 -1.45
CA THR A 124 -0.67 -6.03 -1.21
C THR A 124 -1.94 -5.58 -1.90
N ILE A 125 -2.54 -6.45 -2.68
CA ILE A 125 -3.67 -6.12 -3.56
C ILE A 125 -4.70 -7.26 -3.51
N PRO A 126 -6.02 -6.96 -3.45
CA PRO A 126 -7.04 -7.97 -3.59
C PRO A 126 -7.03 -8.57 -5.00
N THR A 127 -7.22 -9.89 -5.07
CA THR A 127 -7.23 -10.63 -6.33
C THR A 127 -8.63 -10.68 -6.94
N PRO A 128 -8.77 -11.00 -8.24
CA PRO A 128 -10.08 -11.26 -8.84
C PRO A 128 -10.88 -12.36 -8.11
N ASN A 129 -10.21 -13.39 -7.57
CA ASN A 129 -10.83 -14.44 -6.78
C ASN A 129 -11.33 -13.95 -5.41
N GLY A 130 -10.72 -12.90 -4.87
CA GLY A 130 -11.15 -12.26 -3.63
C GLY A 130 -12.40 -11.40 -3.78
N LYS A 131 -12.69 -10.91 -4.98
CA LYS A 131 -13.80 -9.98 -5.24
C LYS A 131 -15.15 -10.49 -4.69
N PRO A 132 -15.63 -11.68 -5.03
CA PRO A 132 -16.95 -12.16 -4.55
C PRO A 132 -17.04 -12.22 -3.03
N VAL A 133 -15.93 -12.58 -2.37
CA VAL A 133 -15.87 -12.70 -0.91
C VAL A 133 -15.89 -11.32 -0.25
N LEU A 134 -15.08 -10.39 -0.73
CA LEU A 134 -15.03 -9.02 -0.24
C LEU A 134 -16.39 -8.32 -0.42
N GLU A 135 -17.00 -8.47 -1.59
CA GLU A 135 -18.34 -7.93 -1.85
C GLU A 135 -19.40 -8.57 -0.94
N PHE A 136 -19.36 -9.87 -0.72
CA PHE A 136 -20.26 -10.56 0.21
C PHE A 136 -20.09 -10.05 1.65
N MET A 137 -18.84 -9.91 2.11
CA MET A 137 -18.53 -9.38 3.45
C MET A 137 -18.98 -7.92 3.60
N ALA A 138 -18.85 -7.10 2.58
CA ALA A 138 -19.26 -5.70 2.60
C ALA A 138 -20.78 -5.55 2.51
N TYR A 139 -21.40 -6.10 1.45
CA TYR A 139 -22.79 -5.82 1.12
C TYR A 139 -23.81 -6.68 1.88
N LYS A 140 -23.46 -7.93 2.21
CA LYS A 140 -24.35 -8.87 2.90
C LYS A 140 -24.10 -8.92 4.40
N LEU A 141 -22.85 -9.11 4.80
CA LEU A 141 -22.50 -9.24 6.22
C LEU A 141 -22.23 -7.89 6.89
N ARG A 142 -21.90 -6.86 6.12
CA ARG A 142 -21.55 -5.50 6.62
C ARG A 142 -20.45 -5.51 7.69
N VAL A 143 -19.51 -6.43 7.56
CA VAL A 143 -18.37 -6.57 8.50
C VAL A 143 -17.13 -5.82 8.04
N ILE A 144 -17.09 -5.39 6.78
CA ILE A 144 -16.07 -4.50 6.20
C ILE A 144 -16.73 -3.31 5.52
N SER A 145 -15.99 -2.23 5.31
CA SER A 145 -16.51 -0.98 4.75
C SER A 145 -17.01 -1.17 3.31
N ILE A 146 -18.30 -0.86 3.10
CA ILE A 146 -18.90 -0.84 1.76
C ILE A 146 -18.21 0.21 0.88
N VAL A 147 -17.91 1.39 1.44
CA VAL A 147 -17.27 2.49 0.70
C VAL A 147 -15.92 2.05 0.14
N GLN A 148 -15.08 1.42 0.97
CA GLN A 148 -13.76 0.96 0.53
C GLN A 148 -13.86 -0.09 -0.59
N ILE A 149 -14.85 -0.99 -0.55
CA ILE A 149 -15.02 -1.99 -1.61
C ILE A 149 -15.61 -1.39 -2.88
N ALA A 150 -16.53 -0.42 -2.76
CA ALA A 150 -17.11 0.27 -3.90
C ALA A 150 -16.10 1.14 -4.67
N ASP A 151 -15.06 1.63 -3.98
CA ASP A 151 -14.01 2.45 -4.55
C ASP A 151 -12.91 1.64 -5.27
N HIS A 152 -13.00 0.30 -5.29
CA HIS A 152 -12.06 -0.52 -6.06
C HIS A 152 -12.24 -0.32 -7.56
N VAL A 153 -11.24 0.26 -8.21
CA VAL A 153 -11.22 0.47 -9.66
C VAL A 153 -10.95 -0.84 -10.40
N LYS A 154 -10.02 -1.66 -9.88
CA LYS A 154 -9.64 -2.94 -10.50
C LYS A 154 -9.16 -3.94 -9.44
N TYR A 155 -9.48 -5.22 -9.66
CA TYR A 155 -8.87 -6.36 -8.98
C TYR A 155 -7.75 -6.91 -9.89
N TYR A 156 -6.55 -7.00 -9.36
CA TYR A 156 -5.36 -7.32 -10.15
C TYR A 156 -4.99 -8.79 -10.09
N ALA A 157 -4.86 -9.42 -11.26
CA ALA A 157 -4.18 -10.69 -11.41
C ALA A 157 -2.65 -10.47 -11.43
N LYS A 158 -1.89 -11.56 -11.31
CA LYS A 158 -0.42 -11.48 -11.39
C LYS A 158 0.07 -10.89 -12.72
N GLU A 159 -0.59 -11.29 -13.80
CA GLU A 159 -0.27 -10.88 -15.18
C GLU A 159 -0.44 -9.37 -15.37
N ASP A 160 -1.50 -8.78 -14.80
CA ASP A 160 -1.72 -7.33 -14.81
C ASP A 160 -0.54 -6.58 -14.19
N MET A 161 -0.04 -7.08 -13.05
CA MET A 161 1.08 -6.44 -12.36
C MET A 161 2.41 -6.65 -13.05
N VAL A 162 2.60 -7.78 -13.75
CA VAL A 162 3.77 -7.97 -14.62
C VAL A 162 3.76 -6.94 -15.73
N GLU A 163 2.62 -6.74 -16.37
CA GLU A 163 2.46 -5.77 -17.46
C GLU A 163 2.69 -4.33 -16.98
N ASP A 164 2.04 -3.94 -15.86
CA ASP A 164 2.19 -2.60 -15.30
C ASP A 164 3.64 -2.32 -14.86
N ALA A 165 4.29 -3.29 -14.21
CA ALA A 165 5.69 -3.17 -13.81
C ALA A 165 6.62 -3.01 -15.04
N GLN A 166 6.40 -3.80 -16.09
CA GLN A 166 7.19 -3.71 -17.33
C GLN A 166 7.03 -2.33 -18.00
N LYS A 167 5.80 -1.82 -18.10
CA LYS A 167 5.53 -0.48 -18.66
C LYS A 167 6.25 0.63 -17.87
N ALA A 168 6.38 0.48 -16.55
CA ALA A 168 7.13 1.40 -15.70
C ALA A 168 8.65 1.12 -15.67
N GLY A 169 9.12 0.10 -16.39
CA GLY A 169 10.52 -0.34 -16.37
C GLY A 169 10.96 -0.85 -14.99
N LEU A 170 10.04 -1.51 -14.28
CA LEU A 170 10.26 -2.26 -13.06
C LEU A 170 10.14 -3.76 -13.35
N LYS A 171 10.67 -4.59 -12.45
CA LYS A 171 10.59 -6.05 -12.53
C LYS A 171 9.80 -6.59 -11.33
N LEU A 172 8.79 -7.42 -11.57
CA LEU A 172 8.14 -8.22 -10.53
C LEU A 172 9.08 -9.37 -10.14
N THR A 173 9.71 -9.26 -8.95
CA THR A 173 10.71 -10.25 -8.48
C THR A 173 10.13 -11.27 -7.52
N TYR A 174 8.97 -10.97 -6.91
CA TYR A 174 8.27 -11.88 -6.02
C TYR A 174 6.75 -11.71 -6.11
N HIS A 175 6.02 -12.83 -6.00
CA HIS A 175 4.56 -12.87 -5.92
C HIS A 175 4.13 -14.01 -5.02
N GLU A 176 3.20 -13.74 -4.10
CA GLU A 176 2.61 -14.72 -3.19
C GLU A 176 1.11 -14.45 -3.02
N TYR A 177 0.29 -15.48 -3.14
CA TYR A 177 -1.11 -15.40 -2.70
C TYR A 177 -1.20 -15.66 -1.20
N PHE A 178 -2.09 -14.95 -0.50
CA PHE A 178 -2.39 -15.15 0.90
C PHE A 178 -3.88 -14.94 1.18
N GLN A 179 -4.33 -15.19 2.43
CA GLN A 179 -5.75 -15.16 2.76
C GLN A 179 -6.60 -16.02 1.80
N LEU A 180 -6.25 -17.29 1.68
CA LEU A 180 -6.92 -18.27 0.79
C LEU A 180 -6.94 -17.85 -0.69
N GLY A 181 -5.98 -17.03 -1.12
CA GLY A 181 -5.91 -16.54 -2.49
C GLY A 181 -6.73 -15.28 -2.77
N TRP A 182 -7.36 -14.68 -1.75
CA TRP A 182 -8.15 -13.45 -1.92
C TRP A 182 -7.30 -12.19 -2.02
N ASN A 183 -6.07 -12.26 -1.53
CA ASN A 183 -5.08 -11.20 -1.64
C ASN A 183 -3.77 -11.76 -2.21
N SER A 184 -3.01 -10.89 -2.84
CA SER A 184 -1.63 -11.17 -3.27
C SER A 184 -0.67 -10.14 -2.68
N MET A 185 0.55 -10.59 -2.40
CA MET A 185 1.69 -9.72 -2.09
C MET A 185 2.67 -9.78 -3.25
N GLN A 186 3.21 -8.63 -3.61
CA GLN A 186 4.07 -8.48 -4.76
C GLN A 186 5.24 -7.58 -4.43
N VAL A 187 6.40 -7.86 -5.02
CA VAL A 187 7.61 -7.06 -4.87
C VAL A 187 8.11 -6.65 -6.24
N LEU A 188 8.28 -5.34 -6.41
CA LEU A 188 8.86 -4.75 -7.62
C LEU A 188 10.23 -4.18 -7.30
N GLU A 189 11.15 -4.30 -8.26
CA GLU A 189 12.51 -3.77 -8.20
C GLU A 189 12.86 -3.03 -9.51
N LYS A 190 13.86 -2.13 -9.43
CA LYS A 190 14.39 -1.44 -10.62
C LYS A 190 15.11 -2.39 -11.55
#